data_5de93a27a8d394c0bbdc093b48af5123
#
_entry.id   5de93a27a8d394c0bbdc093b48af5123
#
_cell.length_a   1.000
_cell.length_b   1.000
_cell.length_c   1.000
_cell.angle_alpha   90.00
_cell.angle_beta   90.00
_cell.angle_gamma   90.00
#
_symmetry.space_group_name_H-M   'P 1'
#
loop_
_entity.id
_entity.type
_entity.pdbx_description
1 polymer ?
#
loop_
_entity_poly.entity_id
_entity_poly.type
_entity_poly.pdbx_seq_one_letter_code
_entity_poly.pdbx_strand_id
1 'polypeptide(L)'
;EITTRLVGSEMCIRDRVVVEPGLWERPAGRALFDVLDSDVPGLPQSERSFRIMYTAPSNYDATLKLIRNIIIVDVNKDLYTQPKFKYARNVYAAPQSILTIQAPDEASFEKFVEENRQVIIDFFTHAEMNRQISVLKDKHSDYIATKVKSQFDCDVWVPGELTSTKEGENFFWAGTNAATGDQNFVIYSYPYTDKDTFTKEYFVHKRDSVMKVNIPGAREGMYMSTDSLMTDVRPISVQGDYALEARGLWRIKGDFMGGPFVSHVRLDKANQRI
;
A
#
# COMPACT_ATOMS: atom_id res chain seq x y z
N GLU A 1 6.18 0.58 -10.83
CA GLU A 1 5.23 1.66 -10.54
C GLU A 1 4.93 1.63 -9.06
N ILE A 2 5.32 2.68 -8.37
CA ILE A 2 5.06 2.83 -6.94
C ILE A 2 4.27 4.09 -6.79
N THR A 3 3.03 3.94 -6.38
CA THR A 3 2.22 5.07 -5.97
C THR A 3 1.94 4.95 -4.50
N THR A 4 2.59 5.76 -3.71
CA THR A 4 2.27 5.92 -2.30
C THR A 4 1.45 7.19 -2.13
N ARG A 5 0.15 7.05 -2.17
CA ARG A 5 -0.72 8.02 -1.54
C ARG A 5 -1.17 7.44 -0.20
N LEU A 6 -0.32 7.60 0.79
CA LEU A 6 -0.67 7.39 2.19
C LEU A 6 -1.02 8.76 2.75
N VAL A 7 -2.24 9.19 2.62
CA VAL A 7 -2.72 10.39 3.29
C VAL A 7 -4.14 10.22 3.75
N GLY A 8 -4.31 10.34 5.05
CA GLY A 8 -5.45 10.85 5.79
C GLY A 8 -6.83 10.25 5.46
N SER A 9 -7.64 10.19 6.43
CA SER A 9 -9.09 9.86 6.59
C SER A 9 -10.01 9.54 5.37
N GLU A 10 -9.59 9.80 4.12
CA GLU A 10 -10.34 9.44 2.91
C GLU A 10 -9.93 8.12 2.27
N MET A 11 -8.86 7.48 2.73
CA MET A 11 -8.30 6.25 2.13
C MET A 11 -8.74 4.94 2.78
N CYS A 12 -9.65 4.96 3.72
CA CYS A 12 -10.29 3.71 4.12
C CYS A 12 -11.02 3.11 2.93
N ILE A 13 -10.53 1.97 2.45
CA ILE A 13 -11.20 1.19 1.41
C ILE A 13 -12.60 0.87 1.92
N ARG A 14 -13.62 1.39 1.24
CA ARG A 14 -15.01 1.10 1.62
C ARG A 14 -15.39 -0.25 1.08
N ASP A 15 -15.47 -1.24 1.96
CA ASP A 15 -15.81 -2.60 1.63
C ASP A 15 -17.20 -2.96 2.13
N ARG A 16 -17.97 -3.57 1.26
CA ARG A 16 -19.25 -4.16 1.62
C ARG A 16 -19.11 -5.66 1.79
N VAL A 17 -19.41 -6.17 2.97
CA VAL A 17 -19.48 -7.59 3.25
C VAL A 17 -20.93 -8.04 3.16
N VAL A 18 -21.24 -8.92 2.21
CA VAL A 18 -22.54 -9.56 2.05
C VAL A 18 -22.47 -10.90 2.76
N VAL A 19 -23.16 -11.00 3.89
CA VAL A 19 -23.08 -12.16 4.79
C VAL A 19 -24.39 -12.32 5.57
N GLU A 20 -24.76 -13.55 5.87
CA GLU A 20 -25.89 -13.83 6.77
C GLU A 20 -25.63 -13.25 8.16
N PRO A 21 -26.58 -12.49 8.76
CA PRO A 21 -26.38 -11.82 10.04
C PRO A 21 -25.95 -12.78 11.15
N GLY A 22 -26.59 -13.95 11.22
CA GLY A 22 -26.22 -14.95 12.21
C GLY A 22 -24.80 -15.49 12.07
N LEU A 23 -24.26 -15.59 10.85
CA LEU A 23 -22.87 -15.98 10.61
C LEU A 23 -21.92 -14.84 10.97
N TRP A 24 -22.28 -13.59 10.65
CA TRP A 24 -21.44 -12.43 10.92
C TRP A 24 -21.12 -12.25 12.41
N GLU A 25 -22.04 -12.61 13.29
CA GLU A 25 -21.90 -12.49 14.75
C GLU A 25 -21.17 -13.69 15.40
N ARG A 26 -21.03 -14.80 14.68
CA ARG A 26 -20.35 -16.01 15.15
C ARG A 26 -18.83 -15.98 14.87
N PRO A 27 -18.03 -16.89 15.45
CA PRO A 27 -16.57 -16.93 15.28
C PRO A 27 -16.12 -16.84 13.83
N ALA A 28 -16.75 -17.56 12.91
CA ALA A 28 -16.42 -17.51 11.49
C ALA A 28 -16.55 -16.12 10.87
N GLY A 29 -17.62 -15.39 11.15
CA GLY A 29 -17.80 -14.02 10.69
C GLY A 29 -16.84 -13.05 11.37
N ARG A 30 -16.55 -13.29 12.66
CA ARG A 30 -15.57 -12.50 13.42
C ARG A 30 -14.16 -12.67 12.89
N ALA A 31 -13.76 -13.88 12.48
CA ALA A 31 -12.47 -14.11 11.82
C ALA A 31 -12.31 -13.25 10.56
N LEU A 32 -13.35 -13.16 9.72
CA LEU A 32 -13.31 -12.27 8.55
C LEU A 32 -13.26 -10.79 8.96
N PHE A 33 -14.02 -10.40 9.97
CA PHE A 33 -13.94 -9.04 10.51
C PHE A 33 -12.52 -8.71 10.96
N ASP A 34 -11.87 -9.57 11.74
CA ASP A 34 -10.53 -9.36 12.29
C ASP A 34 -9.44 -9.31 11.21
N VAL A 35 -9.64 -9.98 10.09
CA VAL A 35 -8.79 -9.83 8.90
C VAL A 35 -8.94 -8.44 8.30
N LEU A 36 -10.17 -7.96 8.14
CA LEU A 36 -10.45 -6.67 7.53
C LEU A 36 -10.19 -5.48 8.48
N ASP A 37 -10.33 -5.71 9.80
CA ASP A 37 -10.05 -4.70 10.84
C ASP A 37 -8.55 -4.55 11.12
N SER A 38 -7.72 -4.83 10.11
CA SER A 38 -6.27 -4.69 10.20
C SER A 38 -5.83 -3.24 9.98
N ASP A 39 -4.78 -2.86 10.69
CA ASP A 39 -4.16 -1.55 10.55
C ASP A 39 -3.31 -1.44 9.29
N VAL A 40 -3.18 -0.22 8.78
CA VAL A 40 -2.21 0.12 7.75
C VAL A 40 -0.80 0.06 8.35
N PRO A 41 0.10 -0.79 7.84
CA PRO A 41 1.44 -0.91 8.40
C PRO A 41 2.27 0.37 8.25
N GLY A 42 3.07 0.70 9.26
CA GLY A 42 4.04 1.81 9.21
C GLY A 42 3.46 3.18 9.52
N LEU A 43 2.24 3.28 10.05
CA LEU A 43 1.65 4.53 10.53
C LEU A 43 1.95 4.73 12.04
N PRO A 44 2.07 6.00 12.49
CA PRO A 44 2.33 6.32 13.89
C PRO A 44 1.14 6.06 14.81
N GLN A 45 -0.04 5.99 14.24
CA GLN A 45 -1.31 5.71 14.91
C GLN A 45 -2.02 4.55 14.21
N SER A 46 -2.86 3.82 14.96
CA SER A 46 -3.70 2.79 14.39
C SER A 46 -4.71 3.41 13.44
N GLU A 47 -4.57 3.13 12.16
CA GLU A 47 -5.52 3.50 11.11
C GLU A 47 -5.97 2.24 10.37
N ARG A 48 -7.28 2.02 10.32
CA ARG A 48 -7.84 0.83 9.67
C ARG A 48 -7.65 0.87 8.16
N SER A 49 -7.20 -0.25 7.60
CA SER A 49 -7.05 -0.41 6.15
C SER A 49 -8.40 -0.37 5.44
N PHE A 50 -9.47 -0.86 6.09
CA PHE A 50 -10.79 -1.01 5.49
C PHE A 50 -11.88 -0.38 6.35
N ARG A 51 -12.86 0.24 5.68
CA ARG A 51 -14.10 0.70 6.30
C ARG A 51 -15.18 -0.34 6.08
N ILE A 52 -15.31 -1.26 7.01
CA ILE A 52 -16.19 -2.43 6.91
C ILE A 52 -17.65 -2.01 7.11
N MET A 53 -18.49 -2.40 6.16
CA MET A 53 -19.93 -2.30 6.26
C MET A 53 -20.54 -3.62 5.81
N TYR A 54 -21.30 -4.30 6.67
CA TYR A 54 -21.96 -5.55 6.29
C TYR A 54 -23.42 -5.35 5.88
N THR A 55 -23.96 -6.30 5.15
CA THR A 55 -25.37 -6.37 4.78
C THR A 55 -25.80 -7.82 4.63
N ALA A 56 -27.03 -8.12 5.01
CA ALA A 56 -27.63 -9.42 4.74
C ALA A 56 -27.82 -9.64 3.22
N PRO A 57 -27.72 -10.88 2.72
CA PRO A 57 -27.97 -11.19 1.31
C PRO A 57 -29.35 -10.74 0.83
N SER A 58 -30.37 -10.81 1.69
CA SER A 58 -31.72 -10.33 1.40
C SER A 58 -31.81 -8.82 1.14
N ASN A 59 -30.88 -8.05 1.70
CA ASN A 59 -30.82 -6.59 1.58
C ASN A 59 -29.78 -6.12 0.54
N TYR A 60 -29.12 -7.07 -0.15
CA TYR A 60 -28.14 -6.77 -1.17
C TYR A 60 -28.80 -6.40 -2.50
N ASP A 61 -29.31 -5.17 -2.56
CA ASP A 61 -30.09 -4.59 -3.65
C ASP A 61 -29.23 -4.03 -4.81
N ALA A 62 -29.91 -3.44 -5.80
CA ALA A 62 -29.28 -2.86 -6.96
C ALA A 62 -28.30 -1.72 -6.61
N THR A 63 -28.58 -0.94 -5.56
CA THR A 63 -27.73 0.18 -5.13
C THR A 63 -26.45 -0.32 -4.48
N LEU A 64 -26.55 -1.31 -3.60
CA LEU A 64 -25.41 -1.91 -2.94
C LEU A 64 -24.50 -2.70 -3.89
N LYS A 65 -25.04 -3.20 -5.00
CA LYS A 65 -24.28 -3.84 -6.08
C LYS A 65 -23.34 -2.88 -6.81
N LEU A 66 -23.56 -1.57 -6.76
CA LEU A 66 -22.69 -0.58 -7.39
C LEU A 66 -21.44 -0.23 -6.57
N ILE A 67 -21.31 -0.75 -5.37
CA ILE A 67 -20.14 -0.53 -4.52
C ILE A 67 -18.91 -1.16 -5.16
N ARG A 68 -17.80 -0.44 -5.14
CA ARG A 68 -16.59 -0.82 -5.88
C ARG A 68 -15.82 -2.01 -5.30
N ASN A 69 -15.95 -2.28 -3.99
CA ASN A 69 -15.34 -3.44 -3.33
C ASN A 69 -16.40 -4.22 -2.58
N ILE A 70 -16.55 -5.48 -2.91
CA ILE A 70 -17.58 -6.35 -2.34
C ILE A 70 -16.95 -7.68 -1.95
N ILE A 71 -17.26 -8.14 -0.73
CA ILE A 71 -16.97 -9.48 -0.25
C ILE A 71 -18.30 -10.20 -0.13
N ILE A 72 -18.43 -11.36 -0.73
CA ILE A 72 -19.61 -12.23 -0.60
C ILE A 72 -19.17 -13.47 0.18
N VAL A 73 -19.85 -13.73 1.28
CA VAL A 73 -19.67 -14.96 2.07
C VAL A 73 -20.75 -15.95 1.67
N ASP A 74 -20.32 -17.09 1.17
CA ASP A 74 -21.21 -18.14 0.65
C ASP A 74 -20.86 -19.49 1.28
N VAL A 75 -21.53 -19.82 2.39
CA VAL A 75 -21.32 -21.07 3.13
C VAL A 75 -22.48 -22.01 2.84
N ASN A 76 -22.18 -23.11 2.14
CA ASN A 76 -23.20 -24.07 1.73
C ASN A 76 -22.61 -25.48 1.57
N LYS A 77 -23.01 -26.40 2.45
CA LYS A 77 -22.54 -27.79 2.48
C LYS A 77 -22.98 -28.63 1.28
N ASP A 78 -24.06 -28.23 0.62
CA ASP A 78 -24.62 -28.99 -0.51
C ASP A 78 -23.95 -28.58 -1.84
N LEU A 79 -23.31 -27.41 -1.88
CA LEU A 79 -22.65 -26.86 -3.06
C LEU A 79 -21.12 -26.97 -3.02
N TYR A 80 -20.52 -26.96 -1.82
CA TYR A 80 -19.06 -26.90 -1.69
C TYR A 80 -18.52 -28.07 -0.88
N THR A 81 -17.38 -28.60 -1.33
CA THR A 81 -16.66 -29.68 -0.65
C THR A 81 -15.38 -29.18 0.05
N GLN A 82 -14.91 -27.99 -0.34
CA GLN A 82 -13.73 -27.34 0.22
C GLN A 82 -13.84 -25.84 0.09
N PRO A 83 -13.18 -25.05 0.96
CA PRO A 83 -13.14 -23.61 0.84
C PRO A 83 -12.37 -23.15 -0.40
N LYS A 84 -12.81 -22.04 -1.01
CA LYS A 84 -12.10 -21.42 -2.13
C LYS A 84 -12.48 -19.96 -2.30
N PHE A 85 -11.62 -19.21 -2.96
CA PHE A 85 -11.92 -17.88 -3.47
C PHE A 85 -12.47 -17.93 -4.89
N LYS A 86 -13.43 -17.06 -5.17
CA LYS A 86 -13.88 -16.72 -6.51
C LYS A 86 -13.74 -15.22 -6.72
N TYR A 87 -13.08 -14.83 -7.78
CA TYR A 87 -12.80 -13.44 -8.11
C TYR A 87 -13.64 -13.00 -9.30
N ALA A 88 -14.20 -11.79 -9.21
CA ALA A 88 -14.90 -11.17 -10.31
C ALA A 88 -14.57 -9.66 -10.37
N ARG A 89 -14.60 -9.09 -11.56
CA ARG A 89 -14.36 -7.66 -11.79
C ARG A 89 -15.45 -7.07 -12.67
N ASN A 90 -15.84 -5.82 -12.38
CA ASN A 90 -16.75 -5.04 -13.20
C ASN A 90 -18.08 -5.74 -13.53
N VAL A 91 -18.68 -6.42 -12.54
CA VAL A 91 -19.92 -7.18 -12.75
C VAL A 91 -21.12 -6.26 -12.80
N TYR A 92 -21.22 -5.31 -11.88
CA TYR A 92 -22.37 -4.39 -11.75
C TYR A 92 -21.97 -2.93 -11.96
N ALA A 93 -20.71 -2.60 -11.78
CA ALA A 93 -20.15 -1.26 -11.96
C ALA A 93 -18.69 -1.37 -12.41
N ALA A 94 -18.13 -0.27 -12.92
CA ALA A 94 -16.70 -0.19 -13.27
C ALA A 94 -16.12 1.13 -12.73
N PRO A 95 -14.99 1.07 -12.01
CA PRO A 95 -14.19 -0.12 -11.64
C PRO A 95 -14.75 -0.81 -10.39
N GLN A 96 -14.89 -2.14 -10.44
CA GLN A 96 -15.39 -2.94 -9.32
C GLN A 96 -14.56 -4.22 -9.12
N SER A 97 -14.37 -4.61 -7.86
CA SER A 97 -13.73 -5.88 -7.47
C SER A 97 -14.63 -6.64 -6.51
N ILE A 98 -14.91 -7.89 -6.81
CA ILE A 98 -15.74 -8.77 -5.98
C ILE A 98 -14.92 -10.00 -5.60
N LEU A 99 -14.84 -10.28 -4.30
CA LEU A 99 -14.28 -11.49 -3.73
C LEU A 99 -15.41 -12.31 -3.13
N THR A 100 -15.67 -13.51 -3.66
CA THR A 100 -16.56 -14.47 -3.02
C THR A 100 -15.74 -15.50 -2.28
N ILE A 101 -16.01 -15.70 -1.00
CA ILE A 101 -15.41 -16.74 -0.16
C ILE A 101 -16.43 -17.84 0.01
N GLN A 102 -16.16 -18.97 -0.59
CA GLN A 102 -17.04 -20.15 -0.59
C GLN A 102 -16.50 -21.19 0.37
N ALA A 103 -17.36 -21.82 1.16
CA ALA A 103 -16.99 -22.88 2.08
C ALA A 103 -18.15 -23.86 2.32
N PRO A 104 -17.88 -25.14 2.65
CA PRO A 104 -18.94 -26.09 2.98
C PRO A 104 -19.59 -25.82 4.34
N ASP A 105 -18.84 -25.32 5.31
CA ASP A 105 -19.28 -25.04 6.68
C ASP A 105 -18.51 -23.87 7.30
N GLU A 106 -18.97 -23.41 8.47
CA GLU A 106 -18.39 -22.27 9.16
C GLU A 106 -16.99 -22.53 9.69
N ALA A 107 -16.70 -23.74 10.17
CA ALA A 107 -15.39 -24.05 10.73
C ALA A 107 -14.29 -24.04 9.65
N SER A 108 -14.59 -24.62 8.48
CA SER A 108 -13.69 -24.57 7.33
C SER A 108 -13.56 -23.16 6.74
N PHE A 109 -14.63 -22.35 6.78
CA PHE A 109 -14.58 -20.93 6.40
C PHE A 109 -13.65 -20.14 7.32
N GLU A 110 -13.84 -20.24 8.65
CA GLU A 110 -13.03 -19.55 9.65
C GLU A 110 -11.54 -19.83 9.45
N LYS A 111 -11.17 -21.12 9.45
CA LYS A 111 -9.79 -21.54 9.21
C LYS A 111 -9.23 -21.04 7.90
N PHE A 112 -10.00 -21.10 6.82
CA PHE A 112 -9.57 -20.66 5.50
C PHE A 112 -9.32 -19.14 5.45
N VAL A 113 -10.14 -18.34 6.09
CA VAL A 113 -9.99 -16.90 6.17
C VAL A 113 -8.74 -16.53 6.97
N GLU A 114 -8.51 -17.18 8.10
CA GLU A 114 -7.31 -16.96 8.93
C GLU A 114 -6.03 -17.33 8.19
N GLU A 115 -5.98 -18.50 7.55
CA GLU A 115 -4.82 -18.96 6.79
C GLU A 115 -4.52 -18.10 5.55
N ASN A 116 -5.54 -17.45 5.00
CA ASN A 116 -5.43 -16.62 3.80
C ASN A 116 -5.59 -15.11 4.06
N ARG A 117 -5.35 -14.67 5.30
CA ARG A 117 -5.47 -13.27 5.73
C ARG A 117 -4.83 -12.31 4.75
N GLN A 118 -3.57 -12.53 4.39
CA GLN A 118 -2.81 -11.64 3.53
C GLN A 118 -3.36 -11.59 2.10
N VAL A 119 -3.87 -12.72 1.58
CA VAL A 119 -4.47 -12.80 0.24
C VAL A 119 -5.71 -11.90 0.15
N ILE A 120 -6.55 -11.90 1.19
CA ILE A 120 -7.76 -11.06 1.26
C ILE A 120 -7.38 -9.58 1.28
N ILE A 121 -6.44 -9.20 2.15
CA ILE A 121 -5.95 -7.81 2.28
C ILE A 121 -5.33 -7.34 0.96
N ASP A 122 -4.43 -8.13 0.38
CA ASP A 122 -3.72 -7.78 -0.85
C ASP A 122 -4.68 -7.64 -2.04
N PHE A 123 -5.73 -8.46 -2.12
CA PHE A 123 -6.71 -8.37 -3.21
C PHE A 123 -7.34 -6.98 -3.31
N PHE A 124 -7.81 -6.42 -2.20
CA PHE A 124 -8.44 -5.10 -2.20
C PHE A 124 -7.42 -3.97 -2.22
N THR A 125 -6.30 -4.12 -1.55
CA THR A 125 -5.20 -3.14 -1.61
C THR A 125 -4.69 -2.97 -3.05
N HIS A 126 -4.45 -4.06 -3.76
CA HIS A 126 -4.05 -4.01 -5.16
C HIS A 126 -5.15 -3.44 -6.07
N ALA A 127 -6.43 -3.72 -5.76
CA ALA A 127 -7.54 -3.13 -6.52
C ALA A 127 -7.55 -1.60 -6.40
N GLU A 128 -7.34 -1.05 -5.19
CA GLU A 128 -7.24 0.40 -4.98
C GLU A 128 -5.98 0.99 -5.60
N MET A 129 -4.83 0.32 -5.46
CA MET A 129 -3.59 0.75 -6.13
C MET A 129 -3.77 0.85 -7.65
N ASN A 130 -4.37 -0.15 -8.29
CA ASN A 130 -4.63 -0.13 -9.73
C ASN A 130 -5.58 1.00 -10.16
N ARG A 131 -6.56 1.36 -9.31
CA ARG A 131 -7.41 2.53 -9.54
C ARG A 131 -6.63 3.83 -9.46
N GLN A 132 -5.74 3.98 -8.49
CA GLN A 132 -4.86 5.15 -8.36
C GLN A 132 -3.91 5.26 -9.55
N ILE A 133 -3.31 4.15 -9.98
CA ILE A 133 -2.48 4.11 -11.19
C ILE A 133 -3.27 4.57 -12.42
N SER A 134 -4.52 4.13 -12.56
CA SER A 134 -5.37 4.58 -13.68
C SER A 134 -5.65 6.09 -13.64
N VAL A 135 -5.82 6.67 -12.46
CA VAL A 135 -5.96 8.13 -12.30
C VAL A 135 -4.66 8.85 -12.64
N LEU A 136 -3.52 8.32 -12.17
CA LEU A 136 -2.20 8.90 -12.43
C LEU A 136 -1.81 8.86 -13.91
N LYS A 137 -2.29 7.87 -14.65
CA LYS A 137 -2.06 7.80 -16.10
C LYS A 137 -2.38 9.12 -16.81
N ASP A 138 -3.44 9.79 -16.39
CA ASP A 138 -3.93 11.03 -17.01
C ASP A 138 -3.57 12.30 -16.21
N LYS A 139 -3.10 12.15 -14.96
CA LYS A 139 -2.88 13.27 -14.03
C LYS A 139 -1.49 13.31 -13.39
N HIS A 140 -0.54 12.54 -13.91
CA HIS A 140 0.83 12.58 -13.40
C HIS A 140 1.57 13.84 -13.88
N SER A 141 2.67 14.16 -13.19
CA SER A 141 3.58 15.22 -13.59
C SER A 141 4.50 14.75 -14.72
N ASP A 142 4.30 15.21 -15.94
CA ASP A 142 5.18 14.94 -17.09
C ASP A 142 6.61 15.45 -16.83
N TYR A 143 6.72 16.59 -16.16
CA TYR A 143 8.02 17.16 -15.78
C TYR A 143 8.82 16.19 -14.90
N ILE A 144 8.23 15.69 -13.81
CA ILE A 144 8.89 14.76 -12.90
C ILE A 144 9.19 13.43 -13.62
N ALA A 145 8.24 12.89 -14.37
CA ALA A 145 8.44 11.66 -15.14
C ALA A 145 9.63 11.78 -16.10
N THR A 146 9.74 12.90 -16.83
CA THR A 146 10.87 13.16 -17.73
C THR A 146 12.20 13.27 -16.98
N LYS A 147 12.24 13.98 -15.86
CA LYS A 147 13.45 14.13 -15.05
C LYS A 147 13.93 12.81 -14.47
N VAL A 148 13.01 12.03 -13.88
CA VAL A 148 13.33 10.71 -13.32
C VAL A 148 13.80 9.76 -14.41
N LYS A 149 13.14 9.75 -15.58
CA LYS A 149 13.58 8.92 -16.71
C LYS A 149 14.99 9.26 -17.15
N SER A 150 15.32 10.55 -17.29
CA SER A 150 16.63 10.99 -17.75
C SER A 150 17.75 10.68 -16.75
N GLN A 151 17.48 10.73 -15.44
CA GLN A 151 18.50 10.57 -14.39
C GLN A 151 18.62 9.11 -13.92
N PHE A 152 17.53 8.37 -13.86
CA PHE A 152 17.47 7.04 -13.26
C PHE A 152 17.11 5.93 -14.26
N ASP A 153 16.79 6.27 -15.51
CA ASP A 153 16.33 5.33 -16.54
C ASP A 153 15.14 4.46 -16.09
N CYS A 154 14.27 5.03 -15.26
CA CYS A 154 13.05 4.36 -14.83
C CYS A 154 11.81 5.21 -15.08
N ASP A 155 10.67 4.54 -15.27
CA ASP A 155 9.39 5.18 -15.48
C ASP A 155 8.65 5.28 -14.15
N VAL A 156 8.24 6.49 -13.77
CA VAL A 156 7.48 6.76 -12.56
C VAL A 156 6.39 7.77 -12.83
N TRP A 157 5.22 7.53 -12.26
CA TRP A 157 4.13 8.50 -12.25
C TRP A 157 3.89 8.98 -10.83
N VAL A 158 3.99 10.28 -10.65
CA VAL A 158 3.65 10.96 -9.38
C VAL A 158 2.56 11.98 -9.63
N PRO A 159 1.72 12.30 -8.63
CA PRO A 159 0.67 13.30 -8.79
C PRO A 159 1.20 14.65 -9.28
N GLY A 160 0.43 15.33 -10.14
CA GLY A 160 0.79 16.64 -10.67
C GLY A 160 0.85 17.76 -9.62
N GLU A 161 0.31 17.52 -8.43
CA GLU A 161 0.35 18.44 -7.29
C GLU A 161 1.73 18.54 -6.64
N LEU A 162 2.66 17.62 -6.93
CA LEU A 162 4.05 17.71 -6.48
C LEU A 162 4.81 18.74 -7.35
N THR A 163 4.71 19.99 -7.00
CA THR A 163 5.22 21.10 -7.82
C THR A 163 6.60 21.61 -7.40
N SER A 164 7.01 21.35 -6.15
CA SER A 164 8.36 21.67 -5.67
C SER A 164 9.31 20.55 -5.99
N THR A 165 10.50 20.87 -6.51
CA THR A 165 11.49 19.84 -6.88
C THR A 165 12.90 20.26 -6.44
N LYS A 166 13.73 19.24 -6.15
CA LYS A 166 15.16 19.39 -5.89
C LYS A 166 15.93 18.26 -6.59
N GLU A 167 16.94 18.64 -7.36
CA GLU A 167 17.85 17.70 -8.02
C GLU A 167 19.19 17.66 -7.27
N GLY A 168 19.81 16.49 -7.24
CA GLY A 168 21.14 16.27 -6.69
C GLY A 168 21.86 15.18 -7.49
N GLU A 169 23.12 14.92 -7.14
CA GLU A 169 23.84 13.81 -7.72
C GLU A 169 23.19 12.48 -7.28
N ASN A 170 22.70 11.70 -8.27
CA ASN A 170 21.97 10.46 -8.01
C ASN A 170 20.78 10.62 -7.05
N PHE A 171 20.18 11.80 -6.98
CA PHE A 171 19.09 12.14 -6.07
C PHE A 171 18.07 13.06 -6.74
N PHE A 172 16.80 12.79 -6.56
CA PHE A 172 15.70 13.65 -6.96
C PHE A 172 14.62 13.65 -5.88
N TRP A 173 14.11 14.80 -5.54
CA TRP A 173 12.99 14.99 -4.63
C TRP A 173 11.90 15.83 -5.30
N ALA A 174 10.64 15.49 -5.03
CA ALA A 174 9.49 16.31 -5.35
C ALA A 174 8.50 16.32 -4.18
N GLY A 175 7.86 17.47 -3.96
CA GLY A 175 6.92 17.62 -2.85
C GLY A 175 5.79 18.59 -3.16
N THR A 176 4.74 18.53 -2.33
CA THR A 176 3.68 19.55 -2.29
C THR A 176 4.10 20.67 -1.35
N ASN A 177 3.52 21.88 -1.56
CA ASN A 177 3.62 23.00 -0.62
C ASN A 177 2.29 23.15 0.14
N ALA A 178 1.74 22.05 0.64
CA ALA A 178 0.45 22.06 1.33
C ALA A 178 0.62 22.53 2.78
N ALA A 179 -0.30 23.37 3.24
CA ALA A 179 -0.31 23.82 4.65
C ALA A 179 -0.65 22.67 5.62
N THR A 180 -1.24 21.60 5.13
CA THR A 180 -1.59 20.39 5.88
C THR A 180 -1.29 19.14 5.05
N GLY A 181 -0.46 18.25 5.57
CA GLY A 181 -0.22 16.94 4.94
C GLY A 181 0.65 16.99 3.69
N ASP A 182 1.90 17.39 3.83
CA ASP A 182 2.87 17.37 2.73
C ASP A 182 3.08 15.97 2.19
N GLN A 183 2.97 15.83 0.87
CA GLN A 183 3.35 14.63 0.14
C GLN A 183 4.73 14.81 -0.46
N ASN A 184 5.57 13.80 -0.28
CA ASN A 184 6.94 13.82 -0.78
C ASN A 184 7.24 12.56 -1.57
N PHE A 185 7.86 12.73 -2.72
CA PHE A 185 8.45 11.68 -3.52
C PHE A 185 9.97 11.83 -3.51
N VAL A 186 10.67 10.75 -3.25
CA VAL A 186 12.14 10.71 -3.28
C VAL A 186 12.59 9.51 -4.08
N ILE A 187 13.54 9.73 -4.99
CA ILE A 187 14.26 8.67 -5.67
C ILE A 187 15.76 8.96 -5.62
N TYR A 188 16.55 7.96 -5.37
CA TYR A 188 18.02 8.03 -5.40
C TYR A 188 18.61 6.69 -5.83
N SER A 189 19.82 6.73 -6.33
CA SER A 189 20.53 5.53 -6.74
C SER A 189 21.96 5.50 -6.16
N TYR A 190 22.50 4.29 -6.03
CA TYR A 190 23.87 4.04 -5.59
C TYR A 190 24.35 2.70 -6.17
N PRO A 191 25.68 2.49 -6.30
CA PRO A 191 26.21 1.23 -6.81
C PRO A 191 25.75 0.03 -6.00
N TYR A 192 25.32 -1.02 -6.67
CA TYR A 192 25.05 -2.31 -6.05
C TYR A 192 26.37 -3.03 -5.76
N THR A 193 26.54 -3.52 -4.54
CA THR A 193 27.74 -4.26 -4.12
C THR A 193 27.45 -5.73 -3.89
N ASP A 194 26.42 -6.01 -3.08
CA ASP A 194 26.06 -7.37 -2.68
C ASP A 194 24.62 -7.43 -2.15
N LYS A 195 24.19 -8.65 -1.77
CA LYS A 195 22.85 -8.92 -1.28
C LYS A 195 22.50 -8.28 0.07
N ASP A 196 23.47 -7.86 0.85
CA ASP A 196 23.25 -7.22 2.15
C ASP A 196 22.58 -5.85 1.99
N THR A 197 22.63 -5.28 0.78
CA THR A 197 21.85 -4.11 0.36
C THR A 197 20.35 -4.27 0.62
N PHE A 198 19.84 -5.49 0.62
CA PHE A 198 18.43 -5.81 0.88
C PHE A 198 18.14 -6.19 2.34
N THR A 199 18.94 -5.68 3.27
CA THR A 199 18.67 -5.81 4.72
C THR A 199 18.09 -4.51 5.29
N LYS A 200 17.40 -4.61 6.42
CA LYS A 200 16.85 -3.46 7.14
C LYS A 200 17.95 -2.49 7.58
N GLU A 201 19.02 -3.03 8.12
CA GLU A 201 20.15 -2.27 8.64
C GLU A 201 20.80 -1.45 7.52
N TYR A 202 21.07 -2.07 6.38
CA TYR A 202 21.63 -1.38 5.22
C TYR A 202 20.70 -0.32 4.69
N PHE A 203 19.41 -0.64 4.56
CA PHE A 203 18.38 0.31 4.10
C PHE A 203 18.34 1.57 4.98
N VAL A 204 18.24 1.41 6.29
CA VAL A 204 18.18 2.53 7.24
C VAL A 204 19.46 3.38 7.14
N HIS A 205 20.62 2.75 7.21
CA HIS A 205 21.91 3.45 7.12
C HIS A 205 22.06 4.21 5.80
N LYS A 206 21.76 3.57 4.68
CA LYS A 206 21.87 4.18 3.35
C LYS A 206 20.89 5.35 3.19
N ARG A 207 19.63 5.14 3.56
CA ARG A 207 18.61 6.19 3.52
C ARG A 207 19.02 7.41 4.34
N ASP A 208 19.45 7.20 5.58
CA ASP A 208 19.87 8.30 6.45
C ASP A 208 21.09 9.05 5.90
N SER A 209 22.07 8.35 5.32
CA SER A 209 23.22 8.97 4.71
C SER A 209 22.85 9.85 3.51
N VAL A 210 21.93 9.40 2.66
CA VAL A 210 21.43 10.17 1.52
C VAL A 210 20.59 11.37 1.98
N MET A 211 19.68 11.17 2.94
CA MET A 211 18.83 12.24 3.44
C MET A 211 19.61 13.33 4.17
N LYS A 212 20.67 12.95 4.90
CA LYS A 212 21.54 13.91 5.58
C LYS A 212 22.17 14.93 4.63
N VAL A 213 22.53 14.50 3.43
CA VAL A 213 23.11 15.37 2.41
C VAL A 213 22.03 16.18 1.67
N ASN A 214 20.93 15.53 1.33
CA ASN A 214 19.96 16.07 0.38
C ASN A 214 18.76 16.76 1.04
N ILE A 215 18.38 16.34 2.25
CA ILE A 215 17.24 16.91 3.00
C ILE A 215 17.73 17.33 4.40
N PRO A 216 18.58 18.38 4.48
CA PRO A 216 19.00 18.94 5.76
C PRO A 216 17.79 19.64 6.43
N GLY A 217 17.81 19.69 7.74
CA GLY A 217 16.87 20.50 8.52
C GLY A 217 17.23 22.01 8.51
N ALA A 218 16.45 22.78 9.25
CA ALA A 218 16.58 24.23 9.30
C ALA A 218 17.86 24.75 9.98
N ARG A 219 18.54 23.91 10.76
CA ARG A 219 19.78 24.25 11.49
C ARG A 219 20.87 23.25 11.21
N GLU A 220 22.11 23.64 11.43
CA GLU A 220 23.26 22.74 11.30
C GLU A 220 23.10 21.48 12.16
N GLY A 221 23.42 20.31 11.60
CA GLY A 221 23.26 19.01 12.23
C GLY A 221 21.85 18.42 12.22
N MET A 222 20.84 19.17 11.77
CA MET A 222 19.50 18.67 11.57
C MET A 222 19.35 18.04 10.18
N TYR A 223 18.70 16.90 10.09
CA TYR A 223 18.41 16.20 8.83
C TYR A 223 17.29 15.20 9.01
N MET A 224 16.66 14.81 7.90
CA MET A 224 15.68 13.73 7.89
C MET A 224 16.37 12.39 8.19
N SER A 225 15.89 11.69 9.21
CA SER A 225 16.39 10.37 9.62
C SER A 225 15.26 9.36 9.71
N THR A 226 15.61 8.08 9.62
CA THR A 226 14.66 6.96 9.74
C THR A 226 14.53 6.54 11.18
N ASP A 227 13.31 6.32 11.66
CA ASP A 227 13.09 5.64 12.94
C ASP A 227 13.22 4.12 12.73
N SER A 228 14.38 3.58 13.08
CA SER A 228 14.70 2.16 12.86
C SER A 228 13.81 1.21 13.66
N LEU A 229 13.30 1.64 14.82
CA LEU A 229 12.40 0.82 15.64
C LEU A 229 11.01 0.71 15.03
N MET A 230 10.55 1.79 14.38
CA MET A 230 9.25 1.88 13.72
C MET A 230 9.33 1.56 12.23
N THR A 231 10.40 0.92 11.78
CA THR A 231 10.57 0.54 10.38
C THR A 231 10.57 -0.97 10.24
N ASP A 232 9.70 -1.49 9.37
CA ASP A 232 9.66 -2.88 8.96
C ASP A 232 10.04 -3.02 7.49
N VAL A 233 10.66 -4.16 7.15
CA VAL A 233 11.02 -4.50 5.79
C VAL A 233 10.46 -5.86 5.41
N ARG A 234 10.04 -6.00 4.17
CA ARG A 234 9.57 -7.29 3.64
C ARG A 234 9.97 -7.47 2.17
N PRO A 235 10.26 -8.69 1.74
CA PRO A 235 10.43 -8.99 0.33
C PRO A 235 9.09 -8.87 -0.41
N ILE A 236 9.14 -8.25 -1.58
CA ILE A 236 7.99 -8.14 -2.49
C ILE A 236 8.43 -8.47 -3.92
N SER A 237 7.46 -8.70 -4.80
CA SER A 237 7.70 -8.78 -6.23
C SER A 237 7.09 -7.57 -6.92
N VAL A 238 7.89 -6.86 -7.72
CA VAL A 238 7.43 -5.73 -8.52
C VAL A 238 7.73 -6.05 -9.98
N GLN A 239 6.67 -6.21 -10.79
CA GLN A 239 6.77 -6.60 -12.21
C GLN A 239 7.55 -7.91 -12.45
N GLY A 240 7.49 -8.83 -11.48
CA GLY A 240 8.18 -10.12 -11.55
C GLY A 240 9.61 -10.11 -11.00
N ASP A 241 10.20 -8.96 -10.73
CA ASP A 241 11.51 -8.83 -10.10
C ASP A 241 11.41 -8.72 -8.58
N TYR A 242 12.45 -9.17 -7.91
CA TYR A 242 12.61 -9.01 -6.46
C TYR A 242 12.77 -7.54 -6.10
N ALA A 243 12.11 -7.13 -5.04
CA ALA A 243 12.31 -5.84 -4.38
C ALA A 243 12.16 -5.98 -2.86
N LEU A 244 12.76 -5.06 -2.11
CA LEU A 244 12.51 -4.91 -0.69
C LEU A 244 11.58 -3.71 -0.47
N GLU A 245 10.43 -3.94 0.17
CA GLU A 245 9.58 -2.86 0.66
C GLU A 245 9.96 -2.53 2.09
N ALA A 246 10.17 -1.26 2.38
CA ALA A 246 10.33 -0.74 3.73
C ALA A 246 9.18 0.23 4.05
N ARG A 247 8.57 0.06 5.21
CA ARG A 247 7.53 0.94 5.75
C ARG A 247 7.89 1.37 7.15
N GLY A 248 7.68 2.63 7.48
CA GLY A 248 8.02 3.13 8.80
C GLY A 248 7.84 4.62 8.94
N LEU A 249 8.52 5.18 9.91
CA LEU A 249 8.50 6.60 10.23
C LEU A 249 9.84 7.26 9.95
N TRP A 250 9.78 8.47 9.44
CA TRP A 250 10.91 9.40 9.40
C TRP A 250 10.69 10.53 10.41
N ARG A 251 11.76 11.13 10.85
CA ARG A 251 11.76 12.33 11.70
C ARG A 251 12.93 13.24 11.35
N ILE A 252 12.79 14.52 11.61
CA ILE A 252 13.93 15.44 11.56
C ILE A 252 14.70 15.33 12.88
N LYS A 253 15.97 14.93 12.80
CA LYS A 253 16.83 14.92 13.98
C LYS A 253 16.94 16.34 14.56
N GLY A 254 16.56 16.50 15.83
CA GLY A 254 16.57 17.79 16.53
C GLY A 254 15.30 18.64 16.32
N ASP A 255 14.24 18.05 15.74
CA ASP A 255 12.92 18.66 15.60
C ASP A 255 11.83 17.60 15.89
N PHE A 256 10.60 18.07 16.05
CA PHE A 256 9.42 17.19 16.24
C PHE A 256 8.73 16.81 14.92
N MET A 257 9.20 17.34 13.78
CA MET A 257 8.65 17.03 12.45
C MET A 257 8.97 15.58 12.08
N GLY A 258 7.96 14.85 11.62
CA GLY A 258 8.07 13.48 11.18
C GLY A 258 6.83 13.02 10.43
N GLY A 259 6.88 11.83 9.87
CA GLY A 259 5.77 11.25 9.15
C GLY A 259 6.03 9.82 8.68
N PRO A 260 5.02 9.14 8.14
CA PRO A 260 5.18 7.81 7.57
C PRO A 260 5.89 7.86 6.22
N PHE A 261 6.51 6.74 5.86
CA PHE A 261 7.04 6.52 4.53
C PHE A 261 6.82 5.07 4.06
N VAL A 262 6.79 4.92 2.75
CA VAL A 262 6.96 3.63 2.07
C VAL A 262 8.09 3.78 1.07
N SER A 263 8.97 2.79 1.03
CA SER A 263 10.13 2.78 0.12
C SER A 263 10.28 1.41 -0.51
N HIS A 264 10.69 1.40 -1.78
CA HIS A 264 11.06 0.17 -2.48
C HIS A 264 12.53 0.23 -2.89
N VAL A 265 13.28 -0.79 -2.52
CA VAL A 265 14.67 -0.99 -2.94
C VAL A 265 14.67 -1.98 -4.09
N ARG A 266 15.15 -1.57 -5.26
CA ARG A 266 15.15 -2.37 -6.49
C ARG A 266 16.54 -2.38 -7.12
N LEU A 267 16.92 -3.52 -7.71
CA LEU A 267 18.15 -3.65 -8.46
C LEU A 267 17.93 -3.31 -9.94
N ASP A 268 18.60 -2.29 -10.42
CA ASP A 268 18.81 -2.06 -11.84
C ASP A 268 19.98 -2.94 -12.32
N LYS A 269 19.63 -4.10 -12.85
CA LYS A 269 20.60 -5.11 -13.29
C LYS A 269 21.48 -4.63 -14.44
N ALA A 270 20.95 -3.77 -15.31
CA ALA A 270 21.64 -3.26 -16.48
C ALA A 270 22.79 -2.32 -16.07
N ASN A 271 22.55 -1.47 -15.07
CA ASN A 271 23.49 -0.46 -14.62
C ASN A 271 24.21 -0.83 -13.31
N GLN A 272 23.96 -2.03 -12.76
CA GLN A 272 24.55 -2.52 -11.51
C GLN A 272 24.39 -1.52 -10.35
N ARG A 273 23.17 -0.99 -10.19
CA ARG A 273 22.85 -0.01 -9.15
C ARG A 273 21.48 -0.31 -8.51
N ILE A 274 21.32 0.24 -7.31
CA ILE A 274 20.03 0.29 -6.62
C ILE A 274 19.37 1.61 -6.91
#